data_d30d2649ad39a9b3d259d7955c8490e0
#
_entry.id   d30d2649ad39a9b3d259d7955c8490e0
#
_cell.length_a   1.000
_cell.length_b   1.000
_cell.length_c   1.000
_cell.angle_alpha   90.00
_cell.angle_beta   90.00
_cell.angle_gamma   90.00
#
_symmetry.space_group_name_H-M   'P 1'
#
loop_
_entity.id
_entity.type
_entity.pdbx_description
1 polymer ?
#
loop_
_entity_poly.entity_id
_entity_poly.type
_entity_poly.pdbx_seq_one_letter_code
_entity_poly.pdbx_strand_id
1 'polypeptide(L)'
;MAPPESYRVLLVDDDAHLLESMEAVLSEQFVVRRCTSGQDALGLLEREAFHVVCADWQMPGMDGVEFFHAVARRKLRLLPCFVLTTAHAGELLNRVPYEDRKMLGMLRKPFSPDQLLERVTQFAGVAHLKRSNAALRAFVLGARK
;
A
#
# COMPACT_ATOMS: atom_id res chain seq x y z
N MET A 1 -13.10 12.87 -7.04
CA MET A 1 -13.06 13.46 -5.70
C MET A 1 -11.69 13.21 -5.07
N ALA A 2 -11.01 14.24 -4.62
CA ALA A 2 -9.71 14.12 -4.01
C ALA A 2 -9.82 13.35 -2.68
N PRO A 3 -8.87 12.45 -2.36
CA PRO A 3 -8.86 11.80 -1.06
C PRO A 3 -8.74 12.85 0.06
N PRO A 4 -9.28 12.57 1.25
CA PRO A 4 -9.11 13.46 2.39
C PRO A 4 -7.63 13.68 2.71
N GLU A 5 -7.29 14.86 3.20
CA GLU A 5 -5.91 15.25 3.55
C GLU A 5 -5.25 14.32 4.57
N SER A 6 -6.03 13.50 5.26
CA SER A 6 -5.54 12.56 6.27
C SER A 6 -5.16 11.19 5.72
N TYR A 7 -5.16 10.98 4.41
CA TYR A 7 -4.81 9.67 3.84
C TYR A 7 -3.33 9.38 4.07
N ARG A 8 -3.08 8.17 4.57
CA ARG A 8 -1.77 7.75 5.06
C ARG A 8 -1.18 6.69 4.15
N VAL A 9 0.07 6.90 3.77
CA VAL A 9 0.83 6.02 2.87
C VAL A 9 2.08 5.52 3.58
N LEU A 10 2.29 4.23 3.55
CA LEU A 10 3.51 3.59 4.06
C LEU A 10 4.39 3.19 2.87
N LEU A 11 5.62 3.66 2.88
CA LEU A 11 6.64 3.32 1.89
C LEU A 11 7.62 2.32 2.50
N VAL A 12 7.88 1.22 1.80
CA VAL A 12 8.81 0.18 2.27
C VAL A 12 9.80 -0.16 1.15
N ASP A 13 11.07 0.12 1.38
CA ASP A 13 12.14 -0.15 0.42
C ASP A 13 13.47 -0.12 1.18
N ASP A 14 14.38 -1.02 0.88
CA ASP A 14 15.69 -1.02 1.53
C ASP A 14 16.63 0.09 1.04
N ASP A 15 16.25 0.78 -0.04
CA ASP A 15 16.98 1.94 -0.55
C ASP A 15 16.47 3.22 0.11
N ALA A 16 17.20 3.70 1.12
CA ALA A 16 16.82 4.89 1.89
C ALA A 16 16.75 6.16 1.04
N HIS A 17 17.60 6.29 0.02
CA HIS A 17 17.58 7.45 -0.87
C HIS A 17 16.34 7.48 -1.74
N LEU A 18 15.93 6.30 -2.23
CA LEU A 18 14.68 6.19 -2.99
C LEU A 18 13.48 6.54 -2.12
N LEU A 19 13.44 6.05 -0.89
CA LEU A 19 12.36 6.38 0.06
C LEU A 19 12.25 7.88 0.31
N GLU A 20 13.38 8.55 0.47
CA GLU A 20 13.42 10.00 0.65
C GLU A 20 12.81 10.72 -0.56
N SER A 21 13.19 10.31 -1.76
CA SER A 21 12.66 10.88 -2.99
C SER A 21 11.15 10.62 -3.15
N MET A 22 10.70 9.42 -2.83
CA MET A 22 9.28 9.07 -2.90
C MET A 22 8.46 9.88 -1.88
N GLU A 23 8.96 10.03 -0.67
CA GLU A 23 8.30 10.85 0.35
C GLU A 23 8.17 12.29 -0.11
N ALA A 24 9.22 12.87 -0.70
CA ALA A 24 9.18 14.24 -1.20
C ALA A 24 8.07 14.44 -2.24
N VAL A 25 7.83 13.44 -3.09
CA VAL A 25 6.75 13.49 -4.10
C VAL A 25 5.37 13.39 -3.45
N LEU A 26 5.21 12.51 -2.47
CA LEU A 26 3.89 12.16 -1.94
C LEU A 26 3.44 13.03 -0.76
N SER A 27 4.37 13.62 -0.03
CA SER A 27 4.05 14.31 1.22
C SER A 27 3.25 15.61 1.07
N GLU A 28 3.16 16.15 -0.15
CA GLU A 28 2.29 17.31 -0.42
C GLU A 28 0.79 16.95 -0.35
N GLN A 29 0.46 15.67 -0.60
CA GLN A 29 -0.93 15.23 -0.68
C GLN A 29 -1.29 14.15 0.35
N PHE A 30 -0.28 13.49 0.93
CA PHE A 30 -0.50 12.36 1.84
C PHE A 30 0.36 12.50 3.09
N VAL A 31 -0.08 11.85 4.16
CA VAL A 31 0.76 11.64 5.34
C VAL A 31 1.61 10.40 5.06
N VAL A 32 2.93 10.56 5.01
CA VAL A 32 3.85 9.51 4.57
C VAL A 32 4.72 9.03 5.72
N ARG A 33 4.85 7.71 5.85
CA ARG A 33 5.82 7.06 6.73
C ARG A 33 6.70 6.14 5.90
N ARG A 34 7.94 5.92 6.36
CA ARG A 34 8.95 5.12 5.65
C ARG A 34 9.49 4.03 6.54
N CYS A 35 9.72 2.84 5.96
CA CYS A 35 10.42 1.74 6.60
C CYS A 35 11.41 1.14 5.61
N THR A 36 12.53 0.64 6.10
CA THR A 36 13.57 0.03 5.26
C THR A 36 13.50 -1.49 5.22
N SER A 37 12.54 -2.10 5.93
CA SER A 37 12.33 -3.55 5.91
C SER A 37 10.86 -3.89 6.09
N GLY A 38 10.48 -5.07 5.60
CA GLY A 38 9.11 -5.58 5.78
C GLY A 38 8.79 -5.84 7.25
N GLN A 39 9.77 -6.27 8.04
CA GLN A 39 9.57 -6.53 9.47
C GLN A 39 9.25 -5.26 10.24
N ASP A 40 9.98 -4.18 9.98
CA ASP A 40 9.70 -2.88 10.60
C ASP A 40 8.34 -2.36 10.19
N ALA A 41 8.00 -2.54 8.91
CA ALA A 41 6.70 -2.13 8.37
C ALA A 41 5.55 -2.90 9.03
N LEU A 42 5.70 -4.20 9.29
CA LEU A 42 4.70 -4.98 10.01
C LEU A 42 4.47 -4.44 11.41
N GLY A 43 5.55 -4.12 12.13
CA GLY A 43 5.46 -3.53 13.46
C GLY A 43 4.72 -2.20 13.44
N LEU A 44 4.98 -1.38 12.44
CA LEU A 44 4.30 -0.09 12.28
C LEU A 44 2.81 -0.27 11.97
N LEU A 45 2.46 -1.22 11.11
CA LEU A 45 1.06 -1.52 10.75
C LEU A 45 0.23 -2.02 11.94
N GLU A 46 0.87 -2.58 12.94
CA GLU A 46 0.19 -2.98 14.16
C GLU A 46 -0.15 -1.78 15.06
N ARG A 47 0.53 -0.67 14.89
CA ARG A 47 0.37 0.53 15.73
C ARG A 47 -0.34 1.66 15.00
N GLU A 48 -0.26 1.73 13.68
CA GLU A 48 -0.81 2.82 12.89
C GLU A 48 -1.59 2.25 11.70
N ALA A 49 -2.68 2.90 11.34
CA ALA A 49 -3.47 2.52 10.18
C ALA A 49 -2.96 3.23 8.93
N PHE A 50 -2.90 2.51 7.82
CA PHE A 50 -2.50 3.06 6.52
C PHE A 50 -3.54 2.70 5.46
N HIS A 51 -3.71 3.60 4.49
CA HIS A 51 -4.62 3.42 3.38
C HIS A 51 -3.96 2.71 2.20
N VAL A 52 -2.69 3.05 1.96
CA VAL A 52 -1.89 2.49 0.87
C VAL A 52 -0.52 2.10 1.42
N VAL A 53 -0.06 0.93 1.05
CA VAL A 53 1.32 0.49 1.27
C VAL A 53 1.98 0.34 -0.08
N CYS A 54 3.11 1.02 -0.28
CA CYS A 54 3.93 0.91 -1.48
C CYS A 54 5.23 0.23 -1.07
N ALA A 55 5.44 -1.01 -1.50
CA ALA A 55 6.55 -1.82 -1.04
C ALA A 55 7.37 -2.38 -2.20
N ASP A 56 8.69 -2.35 -2.06
CA ASP A 56 9.59 -3.00 -3.02
C ASP A 56 9.44 -4.51 -2.92
N TRP A 57 9.47 -5.19 -4.06
CA TRP A 57 9.43 -6.65 -4.06
C TRP A 57 10.73 -7.24 -3.50
N GLN A 58 11.87 -6.79 -4.03
CA GLN A 58 13.16 -7.38 -3.68
C GLN A 58 13.83 -6.65 -2.54
N MET A 59 13.64 -7.16 -1.33
CA MET A 59 14.27 -6.67 -0.11
C MET A 59 14.96 -7.81 0.63
N PRO A 60 16.07 -7.54 1.34
CA PRO A 60 16.70 -8.56 2.17
C PRO A 60 15.76 -9.07 3.27
N GLY A 61 15.85 -10.35 3.57
CA GLY A 61 15.01 -10.99 4.58
C GLY A 61 13.62 -11.27 4.07
N MET A 62 12.67 -10.38 4.31
CA MET A 62 11.29 -10.51 3.86
C MET A 62 11.10 -9.71 2.58
N ASP A 63 10.74 -10.37 1.47
CA ASP A 63 10.44 -9.67 0.22
C ASP A 63 9.01 -9.08 0.24
N GLY A 64 8.68 -8.29 -0.78
CA GLY A 64 7.40 -7.61 -0.83
C GLY A 64 6.19 -8.53 -0.92
N VAL A 65 6.32 -9.70 -1.55
CA VAL A 65 5.24 -10.68 -1.63
C VAL A 65 5.03 -11.36 -0.28
N GLU A 66 6.10 -11.74 0.38
CA GLU A 66 6.05 -12.29 1.74
C GLU A 66 5.45 -11.29 2.71
N PHE A 67 5.84 -10.03 2.58
CA PHE A 67 5.29 -8.94 3.39
C PHE A 67 3.78 -8.78 3.15
N PHE A 68 3.35 -8.78 1.89
CA PHE A 68 1.92 -8.72 1.55
C PHE A 68 1.14 -9.85 2.21
N HIS A 69 1.64 -11.09 2.11
CA HIS A 69 0.98 -12.24 2.72
C HIS A 69 0.96 -12.14 4.24
N ALA A 70 2.03 -11.64 4.85
CA ALA A 70 2.08 -11.44 6.29
C ALA A 70 1.04 -10.41 6.76
N VAL A 71 0.86 -9.33 6.00
CA VAL A 71 -0.17 -8.32 6.30
C VAL A 71 -1.57 -8.89 6.12
N ALA A 72 -1.79 -9.64 5.04
CA ALA A 72 -3.10 -10.24 4.75
C ALA A 72 -3.54 -11.24 5.83
N ARG A 73 -2.58 -11.92 6.47
CA ARG A 73 -2.88 -12.86 7.56
C ARG A 73 -3.14 -12.19 8.90
N ARG A 74 -2.80 -10.92 9.04
CA ARG A 74 -3.03 -10.18 10.29
C ARG A 74 -4.45 -9.66 10.33
N LYS A 75 -5.03 -9.66 11.52
CA LYS A 75 -6.37 -9.11 11.74
C LYS A 75 -6.25 -7.60 11.97
N LEU A 76 -5.84 -6.89 10.95
CA LEU A 76 -5.77 -5.44 11.01
C LEU A 76 -7.18 -4.87 10.96
N ARG A 77 -7.41 -3.81 11.73
CA ARG A 77 -8.67 -3.09 11.72
C ARG A 77 -9.00 -2.54 10.34
N LEU A 78 -7.94 -2.25 9.56
CA LEU A 78 -8.03 -1.75 8.22
C LEU A 78 -6.95 -2.38 7.37
N LEU A 79 -7.34 -3.14 6.32
CA LEU A 79 -6.39 -3.66 5.34
C LEU A 79 -6.06 -2.55 4.33
N PRO A 80 -4.79 -2.17 4.22
CA PRO A 80 -4.39 -1.18 3.21
C PRO A 80 -4.44 -1.77 1.80
N CYS A 81 -4.56 -0.91 0.80
CA CYS A 81 -4.29 -1.28 -0.58
C CYS A 81 -2.78 -1.39 -0.78
N PHE A 82 -2.34 -2.35 -1.58
CA PHE A 82 -0.92 -2.61 -1.82
C PHE A 82 -0.50 -2.24 -3.24
N VAL A 83 0.65 -1.60 -3.35
CA VAL A 83 1.35 -1.37 -4.60
C VAL A 83 2.76 -1.95 -4.44
N LEU A 84 3.12 -2.91 -5.27
CA LEU A 84 4.48 -3.47 -5.28
C LEU A 84 5.30 -2.78 -6.36
N THR A 85 6.51 -2.34 -6.00
CA THR A 85 7.46 -1.77 -6.96
C THR A 85 8.48 -2.83 -7.34
N THR A 86 8.87 -2.88 -8.59
CA THR A 86 9.82 -3.88 -9.08
C THR A 86 10.46 -3.48 -10.41
N ALA A 87 11.73 -3.84 -10.59
CA ALA A 87 12.40 -3.81 -11.88
C ALA A 87 12.06 -5.03 -12.74
N HIS A 88 11.41 -6.06 -12.16
CA HIS A 88 11.16 -7.37 -12.78
C HIS A 88 9.69 -7.75 -12.72
N ALA A 89 8.85 -6.95 -13.39
CA ALA A 89 7.40 -7.10 -13.32
C ALA A 89 6.90 -8.49 -13.76
N GLY A 90 7.48 -9.05 -14.81
CA GLY A 90 7.10 -10.37 -15.30
C GLY A 90 7.37 -11.48 -14.28
N GLU A 91 8.54 -11.45 -13.65
CA GLU A 91 8.89 -12.41 -12.60
C GLU A 91 7.98 -12.26 -11.38
N LEU A 92 7.68 -11.02 -11.01
CA LEU A 92 6.79 -10.75 -9.88
C LEU A 92 5.41 -11.36 -10.10
N LEU A 93 4.85 -11.22 -11.29
CA LEU A 93 3.54 -11.79 -11.62
C LEU A 93 3.53 -13.32 -11.44
N ASN A 94 4.63 -14.00 -11.75
CA ASN A 94 4.73 -15.44 -11.55
C ASN A 94 4.79 -15.86 -10.09
N ARG A 95 5.16 -14.93 -9.20
CA ARG A 95 5.28 -15.20 -7.76
C ARG A 95 3.99 -14.89 -7.00
N VAL A 96 3.07 -14.14 -7.61
CA VAL A 96 1.83 -13.74 -6.96
C VAL A 96 0.71 -14.69 -7.40
N PRO A 97 0.04 -15.38 -6.47
CA PRO A 97 -1.12 -16.22 -6.81
C PRO A 97 -2.18 -15.40 -7.56
N TYR A 98 -2.85 -16.05 -8.51
CA TYR A 98 -3.84 -15.38 -9.37
C TYR A 98 -4.91 -14.63 -8.57
N GLU A 99 -5.37 -15.22 -7.48
CA GLU A 99 -6.39 -14.60 -6.61
C GLU A 99 -5.91 -13.28 -6.01
N ASP A 100 -4.61 -13.19 -5.68
CA ASP A 100 -4.03 -12.01 -5.03
C ASP A 100 -3.75 -10.88 -6.00
N ARG A 101 -3.65 -11.17 -7.31
CA ARG A 101 -3.34 -10.15 -8.32
C ARG A 101 -4.38 -9.04 -8.40
N LYS A 102 -5.61 -9.32 -7.98
CA LYS A 102 -6.68 -8.33 -7.93
C LYS A 102 -6.50 -7.32 -6.81
N MET A 103 -5.73 -7.68 -5.78
CA MET A 103 -5.53 -6.87 -4.59
C MET A 103 -4.22 -6.10 -4.63
N LEU A 104 -3.41 -6.34 -5.64
CA LEU A 104 -2.07 -5.77 -5.76
C LEU A 104 -1.97 -4.85 -6.97
N GLY A 105 -1.57 -3.61 -6.72
CA GLY A 105 -1.09 -2.74 -7.77
C GLY A 105 0.39 -3.00 -8.01
N MET A 106 0.88 -2.60 -9.17
CA MET A 106 2.28 -2.77 -9.53
C MET A 106 2.81 -1.49 -10.15
N LEU A 107 4.04 -1.14 -9.81
CA LEU A 107 4.73 0.01 -10.38
C LEU A 107 6.13 -0.43 -10.78
N ARG A 108 6.42 -0.35 -12.08
CA ARG A 108 7.72 -0.79 -12.62
C ARG A 108 8.81 0.25 -12.37
N LYS A 109 9.93 -0.22 -11.85
CA LYS A 109 11.15 0.60 -11.73
C LYS A 109 11.92 0.61 -13.05
N PRO A 110 12.49 1.73 -13.50
CA PRO A 110 12.38 3.04 -12.89
C PRO A 110 11.03 3.69 -13.18
N PHE A 111 10.52 4.45 -12.22
CA PHE A 111 9.29 5.20 -12.38
C PHE A 111 9.54 6.69 -12.20
N SER A 112 8.72 7.50 -12.85
CA SER A 112 8.78 8.96 -12.69
C SER A 112 8.00 9.39 -11.45
N PRO A 113 8.25 10.61 -10.93
CA PRO A 113 7.44 11.17 -9.86
C PRO A 113 5.94 11.17 -10.20
N ASP A 114 5.59 11.50 -11.44
CA ASP A 114 4.18 11.50 -11.88
C ASP A 114 3.55 10.12 -11.86
N GLN A 115 4.30 9.09 -12.27
CA GLN A 115 3.82 7.71 -12.25
C GLN A 115 3.59 7.24 -10.81
N LEU A 116 4.48 7.58 -9.89
CA LEU A 116 4.33 7.25 -8.48
C LEU A 116 3.08 7.91 -7.91
N LEU A 117 2.95 9.22 -8.10
CA LEU A 117 1.82 9.99 -7.57
C LEU A 117 0.49 9.49 -8.13
N GLU A 118 0.44 9.24 -9.43
CA GLU A 118 -0.76 8.72 -10.09
C GLU A 118 -1.17 7.37 -9.53
N ARG A 119 -0.22 6.44 -9.37
CA ARG A 119 -0.51 5.10 -8.86
C ARG A 119 -0.98 5.12 -7.42
N VAL A 120 -0.32 5.88 -6.56
CA VAL A 120 -0.71 5.99 -5.16
C VAL A 120 -2.07 6.67 -5.03
N THR A 121 -2.31 7.72 -5.80
CA THR A 121 -3.61 8.41 -5.81
C THR A 121 -4.74 7.48 -6.25
N GLN A 122 -4.50 6.65 -7.27
CA GLN A 122 -5.46 5.65 -7.73
C GLN A 122 -5.84 4.69 -6.60
N PHE A 123 -4.86 4.17 -5.89
CA PHE A 123 -5.12 3.21 -4.82
C PHE A 123 -5.67 3.86 -3.54
N ALA A 124 -5.33 5.11 -3.28
CA ALA A 124 -5.98 5.89 -2.22
C ALA A 124 -7.48 6.05 -2.50
N GLY A 125 -7.84 6.28 -3.77
CA GLY A 125 -9.23 6.32 -4.20
C GLY A 125 -9.95 4.99 -3.98
N VAL A 126 -9.28 3.86 -4.30
CA VAL A 126 -9.83 2.52 -4.04
C VAL A 126 -10.05 2.31 -2.54
N ALA A 127 -9.08 2.69 -1.71
CA ALA A 127 -9.20 2.59 -0.26
C ALA A 127 -10.38 3.41 0.26
N HIS A 128 -10.58 4.61 -0.28
CA HIS A 128 -11.71 5.47 0.08
C HIS A 128 -13.05 4.80 -0.26
N LEU A 129 -13.17 4.23 -1.46
CA LEU A 129 -14.40 3.55 -1.88
C LEU A 129 -14.71 2.33 -1.01
N LYS A 130 -13.71 1.53 -0.69
CA LYS A 130 -13.88 0.36 0.17
C LYS A 130 -14.40 0.75 1.55
N ARG A 131 -13.86 1.82 2.14
CA ARG A 131 -14.32 2.32 3.44
C ARG A 131 -15.73 2.85 3.39
N SER A 132 -16.05 3.65 2.37
CA SER A 132 -17.38 4.21 2.20
C SER A 132 -18.43 3.11 2.05
N ASN A 133 -18.12 2.08 1.26
CA ASN A 133 -18.99 0.94 1.07
C ASN A 133 -19.17 0.13 2.35
N ALA A 134 -18.10 -0.09 3.11
CA ALA A 134 -18.17 -0.78 4.39
C ALA A 134 -19.01 -0.01 5.41
N ALA A 135 -18.83 1.31 5.48
CA ALA A 135 -19.60 2.18 6.35
C ALA A 135 -21.08 2.19 5.96
N LEU A 136 -21.37 2.25 4.67
CA LEU A 136 -22.74 2.21 4.16
C LEU A 136 -23.43 0.86 4.49
N ARG A 137 -22.72 -0.24 4.29
CA ARG A 137 -23.22 -1.57 4.64
C ARG A 137 -23.52 -1.67 6.12
N ALA A 138 -22.61 -1.20 6.97
CA ALA A 138 -22.79 -1.22 8.42
C ALA A 138 -24.02 -0.40 8.83
N PHE A 139 -24.20 0.77 8.23
CA PHE A 139 -25.35 1.63 8.47
C PHE A 139 -26.65 0.95 8.07
N VAL A 140 -26.72 0.37 6.86
CA VAL A 140 -27.92 -0.33 6.36
C VAL A 140 -28.27 -1.52 7.24
N LEU A 141 -27.26 -2.34 7.63
CA LEU A 141 -27.47 -3.49 8.50
C LEU A 141 -27.91 -3.07 9.90
N GLY A 142 -27.36 -1.97 10.41
CA GLY A 142 -27.77 -1.42 11.69
C GLY A 142 -29.21 -0.91 11.70
N ALA A 143 -29.64 -0.31 10.60
CA ALA A 143 -31.02 0.20 10.48
C ALA A 143 -32.06 -0.90 10.39
N ARG A 144 -31.67 -2.14 10.07
CA ARG A 144 -32.57 -3.30 10.01
C ARG A 144 -32.80 -4.00 11.34
N LYS A 145 -32.06 -3.57 12.34
CA LYS A 145 -32.25 -4.08 13.70
C LYS A 145 -33.33 -3.25 14.38
#